data_1c34bd63897a05ca0be042fa54577c32
#
_entry.id   1c34bd63897a05ca0be042fa54577c32
#
_cell.length_a   1.000
_cell.length_b   1.000
_cell.length_c   1.000
_cell.angle_alpha   90.00
_cell.angle_beta   90.00
_cell.angle_gamma   90.00
#
_symmetry.space_group_name_H-M   'P 1'
#
loop_
_entity.id
_entity.type
_entity.pdbx_description
1 polymer ?
#
loop_
_entity_poly.entity_id
_entity_poly.type
_entity_poly.pdbx_seq_one_letter_code
_entity_poly.pdbx_strand_id
1 'polypeptide(L)'
;KQLGLTTQELADKIVPDMGFDEKMCRTFDFGSRKFSVYLTPQLDIEIFEGEKKLKNLPKIGVNDDPALAEKATADFKEMKKQMKTVVEAQKQRLEYVLMLDRKWTAEAWKALFVKNPLMHCFAIGLIWGIYENGCLKTSFRYLDDGSFTNSDDDEIELSEVMQIGLVHPLELTEHEKEAWLEQLDDYEIIQPFDQLKRKVYKVAEIDKNKTACELFKNTEITNTTLVNRMTKAGWYKGQAQDAGFFYEFIRNDISGKEKDPDGKLVNIGMTAELKFSGTYIGYYEIEDVTVEELYFRLPDAAYNDNMKLGDVNPRYYSEVVLQLKKAI
;
A
#
# COMPACT_ATOMS: atom_id res chain seq x y z
N LYS A 1 26.40 -8.55 6.70
CA LYS A 1 25.68 -9.08 7.88
C LYS A 1 24.20 -8.83 7.64
N GLN A 2 23.42 -9.89 7.43
CA GLN A 2 21.97 -9.82 7.39
C GLN A 2 21.48 -9.41 8.78
N LEU A 3 20.75 -8.30 8.84
CA LEU A 3 20.23 -7.70 10.09
C LEU A 3 19.07 -8.53 10.71
N GLY A 4 18.77 -9.73 10.20
CA GLY A 4 17.66 -10.57 10.66
C GLY A 4 16.27 -9.96 10.41
N LEU A 5 16.19 -8.90 9.58
CA LEU A 5 14.95 -8.21 9.25
C LEU A 5 14.36 -8.76 7.95
N THR A 6 13.04 -8.81 7.88
CA THR A 6 12.32 -9.02 6.62
C THR A 6 12.51 -7.83 5.68
N THR A 7 12.25 -8.02 4.39
CA THR A 7 12.28 -6.93 3.39
C THR A 7 11.34 -5.79 3.78
N GLN A 8 10.20 -6.10 4.38
CA GLN A 8 9.21 -5.12 4.80
C GLN A 8 9.63 -4.34 6.05
N GLU A 9 10.24 -5.02 7.04
CA GLU A 9 10.80 -4.35 8.23
C GLU A 9 11.99 -3.45 7.86
N LEU A 10 12.78 -3.88 6.88
CA LEU A 10 13.84 -3.03 6.35
C LEU A 10 13.26 -1.80 5.63
N ALA A 11 12.23 -1.98 4.81
CA ALA A 11 11.55 -0.89 4.13
C ALA A 11 10.93 0.13 5.12
N ASP A 12 10.43 -0.32 6.27
CA ASP A 12 9.96 0.57 7.34
C ASP A 12 11.08 1.46 7.89
N LYS A 13 12.28 0.89 8.09
CA LYS A 13 13.41 1.59 8.70
C LYS A 13 14.11 2.60 7.78
N ILE A 14 13.94 2.45 6.47
CA ILE A 14 14.64 3.31 5.48
C ILE A 14 13.77 4.41 4.90
N VAL A 15 12.53 4.61 5.41
CA VAL A 15 11.68 5.73 4.94
C VAL A 15 12.36 7.05 5.30
N PRO A 16 12.74 7.88 4.33
CA PRO A 16 13.44 9.14 4.64
C PRO A 16 12.46 10.15 5.24
N ASP A 17 12.95 10.95 6.19
CA ASP A 17 12.21 12.05 6.82
C ASP A 17 12.17 13.33 5.98
N MET A 18 12.86 13.34 4.84
CA MET A 18 13.00 14.51 3.94
C MET A 18 13.63 15.74 4.60
N GLY A 19 14.23 15.59 5.78
CA GLY A 19 14.79 16.65 6.59
C GLY A 19 13.75 17.51 7.30
N PHE A 20 12.50 17.03 7.41
CA PHE A 20 11.50 17.63 8.28
C PHE A 20 11.76 17.25 9.74
N ASP A 21 11.51 18.20 10.63
CA ASP A 21 11.58 18.00 12.08
C ASP A 21 10.26 17.45 12.66
N GLU A 22 10.22 17.29 13.99
CA GLU A 22 9.03 16.82 14.71
C GLU A 22 7.80 17.75 14.58
N LYS A 23 8.01 18.99 14.14
CA LYS A 23 6.94 19.97 13.86
C LYS A 23 6.54 19.97 12.38
N MET A 24 6.92 18.94 11.64
CA MET A 24 6.70 18.84 10.19
C MET A 24 7.29 20.02 9.39
N CYS A 25 8.35 20.66 9.92
CA CYS A 25 8.96 21.85 9.36
C CYS A 25 10.40 21.58 8.88
N ARG A 26 10.76 22.14 7.74
CA ARG A 26 12.14 22.22 7.24
C ARG A 26 12.47 23.65 6.84
N THR A 27 13.57 24.19 7.35
CA THR A 27 13.98 25.56 7.06
C THR A 27 15.00 25.61 5.92
N PHE A 28 14.81 26.56 5.00
CA PHE A 28 15.72 26.88 3.90
C PHE A 28 16.27 28.30 4.11
N ASP A 29 17.58 28.41 4.35
CA ASP A 29 18.27 29.62 4.74
C ASP A 29 18.93 30.30 3.52
N PHE A 30 18.57 31.54 3.24
CA PHE A 30 19.14 32.36 2.19
C PHE A 30 20.10 33.46 2.77
N GLY A 31 20.46 33.34 4.05
CA GLY A 31 21.27 34.34 4.75
C GLY A 31 20.41 35.46 5.32
N SER A 32 19.99 36.41 4.48
CA SER A 32 19.12 37.51 4.89
C SER A 32 17.67 37.11 5.15
N ARG A 33 17.22 36.03 4.52
CA ARG A 33 15.85 35.52 4.60
C ARG A 33 15.86 34.00 4.92
N LYS A 34 14.84 33.58 5.65
CA LYS A 34 14.60 32.14 5.95
C LYS A 34 13.20 31.75 5.56
N PHE A 35 13.10 30.59 4.94
CA PHE A 35 11.82 30.06 4.49
C PHE A 35 11.52 28.76 5.23
N SER A 36 10.38 28.74 5.92
CA SER A 36 9.87 27.54 6.59
C SER A 36 8.96 26.79 5.64
N VAL A 37 9.26 25.54 5.42
CA VAL A 37 8.45 24.63 4.59
C VAL A 37 7.81 23.60 5.50
N TYR A 38 6.48 23.56 5.52
CA TYR A 38 5.70 22.64 6.32
C TYR A 38 5.12 21.53 5.46
N LEU A 39 5.22 20.30 5.93
CA LEU A 39 4.53 19.17 5.36
C LEU A 39 3.08 19.17 5.85
N THR A 40 2.13 19.03 4.93
CA THR A 40 0.70 19.00 5.26
C THR A 40 0.18 17.57 5.41
N PRO A 41 -0.95 17.33 6.11
CA PRO A 41 -1.59 16.02 6.20
C PRO A 41 -1.95 15.41 4.83
N GLN A 42 -2.13 16.25 3.80
CA GLN A 42 -2.41 15.82 2.43
C GLN A 42 -1.15 15.40 1.65
N LEU A 43 0.01 15.28 2.32
CA LEU A 43 1.30 14.95 1.71
C LEU A 43 1.76 15.98 0.67
N ASP A 44 1.40 17.25 0.87
CA ASP A 44 1.86 18.42 0.11
C ASP A 44 2.68 19.34 1.02
N ILE A 45 3.19 20.42 0.49
CA ILE A 45 4.00 21.38 1.24
C ILE A 45 3.44 22.80 1.19
N GLU A 46 3.58 23.50 2.29
CA GLU A 46 3.32 24.92 2.41
C GLU A 46 4.60 25.68 2.74
N ILE A 47 4.79 26.84 2.12
CA ILE A 47 6.02 27.65 2.23
C ILE A 47 5.69 28.98 2.89
N PHE A 48 6.49 29.36 3.87
CA PHE A 48 6.31 30.63 4.61
C PHE A 48 7.61 31.43 4.70
N GLU A 49 7.48 32.73 4.63
CA GLU A 49 8.50 33.71 5.04
C GLU A 49 7.96 34.46 6.26
N GLY A 50 8.41 34.10 7.45
CA GLY A 50 7.76 34.53 8.70
C GLY A 50 6.30 34.03 8.74
N GLU A 51 5.33 34.92 8.83
CA GLU A 51 3.89 34.62 8.82
C GLU A 51 3.28 34.61 7.41
N LYS A 52 4.04 35.06 6.41
CA LYS A 52 3.55 35.19 5.05
C LYS A 52 3.63 33.87 4.28
N LYS A 53 2.48 33.33 3.87
CA LYS A 53 2.42 32.16 2.99
C LYS A 53 2.83 32.53 1.56
N LEU A 54 3.71 31.71 0.98
CA LEU A 54 4.23 31.86 -0.37
C LEU A 54 3.76 30.74 -1.27
N LYS A 55 3.54 31.02 -2.55
CA LYS A 55 3.17 30.00 -3.55
C LYS A 55 4.36 29.14 -3.96
N ASN A 56 5.56 29.70 -4.00
CA ASN A 56 6.80 29.03 -4.37
C ASN A 56 7.97 29.61 -3.58
N LEU A 57 9.08 28.86 -3.48
CA LEU A 57 10.32 29.40 -2.96
C LEU A 57 10.79 30.56 -3.85
N PRO A 58 11.06 31.76 -3.30
CA PRO A 58 11.42 32.93 -4.08
C PRO A 58 12.77 32.76 -4.79
N LYS A 59 12.99 33.60 -5.79
CA LYS A 59 14.31 33.74 -6.42
C LYS A 59 15.28 34.40 -5.43
N ILE A 60 16.58 34.14 -5.64
CA ILE A 60 17.66 34.74 -4.89
C ILE A 60 17.58 36.25 -5.05
N GLY A 61 17.55 36.98 -3.93
CA GLY A 61 17.50 38.44 -3.85
C GLY A 61 18.88 39.05 -3.74
N VAL A 62 18.95 40.37 -3.93
CA VAL A 62 20.21 41.13 -3.90
C VAL A 62 20.91 41.11 -2.52
N ASN A 63 20.13 41.00 -1.46
CA ASN A 63 20.62 40.96 -0.08
C ASN A 63 20.86 39.56 0.47
N ASP A 64 20.57 38.50 -0.31
CA ASP A 64 20.79 37.13 0.11
C ASP A 64 22.26 36.74 -0.01
N ASP A 65 22.70 35.78 0.80
CA ASP A 65 24.00 35.14 0.62
C ASP A 65 23.90 34.18 -0.60
N PRO A 66 24.67 34.44 -1.68
CA PRO A 66 24.54 33.66 -2.90
C PRO A 66 24.80 32.17 -2.68
N ALA A 67 25.80 31.80 -1.87
CA ALA A 67 26.18 30.39 -1.65
C ALA A 67 25.11 29.65 -0.84
N LEU A 68 24.59 30.29 0.22
CA LEU A 68 23.50 29.70 1.02
C LEU A 68 22.22 29.58 0.20
N ALA A 69 21.86 30.61 -0.56
CA ALA A 69 20.63 30.64 -1.34
C ALA A 69 20.66 29.65 -2.52
N GLU A 70 21.81 29.49 -3.20
CA GLU A 70 21.97 28.46 -4.26
C GLU A 70 21.84 27.05 -3.68
N LYS A 71 22.51 26.76 -2.55
CA LYS A 71 22.40 25.49 -1.86
C LYS A 71 20.97 25.21 -1.42
N ALA A 72 20.33 26.14 -0.73
CA ALA A 72 18.95 26.00 -0.26
C ALA A 72 17.97 25.77 -1.42
N THR A 73 18.16 26.46 -2.54
CA THR A 73 17.33 26.29 -3.75
C THR A 73 17.52 24.89 -4.37
N ALA A 74 18.76 24.41 -4.42
CA ALA A 74 19.06 23.07 -4.91
C ALA A 74 18.47 21.98 -4.00
N ASP A 75 18.68 22.10 -2.69
CA ASP A 75 18.15 21.19 -1.66
C ASP A 75 16.60 21.16 -1.68
N PHE A 76 15.95 22.30 -1.86
CA PHE A 76 14.49 22.38 -1.99
C PHE A 76 13.96 21.64 -3.23
N LYS A 77 14.60 21.82 -4.38
CA LYS A 77 14.22 21.13 -5.62
C LYS A 77 14.38 19.62 -5.48
N GLU A 78 15.49 19.19 -4.90
CA GLU A 78 15.78 17.76 -4.68
C GLU A 78 14.78 17.17 -3.69
N MET A 79 14.50 17.82 -2.57
CA MET A 79 13.48 17.42 -1.61
C MET A 79 12.12 17.22 -2.28
N LYS A 80 11.64 18.18 -3.09
CA LYS A 80 10.35 18.06 -3.79
C LYS A 80 10.31 16.87 -4.73
N LYS A 81 11.40 16.63 -5.46
CA LYS A 81 11.50 15.50 -6.39
C LYS A 81 11.46 14.17 -5.65
N GLN A 82 12.27 14.04 -4.60
CA GLN A 82 12.34 12.85 -3.76
C GLN A 82 11.01 12.58 -3.06
N MET A 83 10.39 13.61 -2.47
CA MET A 83 9.12 13.50 -1.78
C MET A 83 8.03 12.91 -2.67
N LYS A 84 7.88 13.38 -3.91
CA LYS A 84 6.91 12.82 -4.86
C LYS A 84 7.13 11.33 -5.11
N THR A 85 8.39 10.93 -5.30
CA THR A 85 8.74 9.51 -5.54
C THR A 85 8.48 8.65 -4.30
N VAL A 86 8.86 9.14 -3.12
CA VAL A 86 8.71 8.40 -1.86
C VAL A 86 7.24 8.31 -1.46
N VAL A 87 6.46 9.38 -1.60
CA VAL A 87 5.01 9.36 -1.33
C VAL A 87 4.32 8.30 -2.19
N GLU A 88 4.59 8.27 -3.50
CA GLU A 88 4.00 7.26 -4.39
C GLU A 88 4.43 5.83 -4.02
N ALA A 89 5.71 5.63 -3.71
CA ALA A 89 6.21 4.33 -3.29
C ALA A 89 5.60 3.85 -1.96
N GLN A 90 5.44 4.75 -0.97
CA GLN A 90 4.81 4.42 0.30
C GLN A 90 3.31 4.15 0.16
N LYS A 91 2.63 4.89 -0.70
CA LYS A 91 1.22 4.64 -1.05
C LYS A 91 1.03 3.22 -1.58
N GLN A 92 1.80 2.84 -2.61
CA GLN A 92 1.76 1.49 -3.18
C GLN A 92 2.12 0.42 -2.14
N ARG A 93 3.11 0.69 -1.29
CA ARG A 93 3.50 -0.22 -0.21
C ARG A 93 2.39 -0.42 0.82
N LEU A 94 1.69 0.63 1.21
CA LEU A 94 0.58 0.52 2.17
C LEU A 94 -0.65 -0.17 1.58
N GLU A 95 -0.95 0.04 0.29
CA GLU A 95 -1.98 -0.74 -0.40
C GLU A 95 -1.62 -2.23 -0.46
N TYR A 96 -0.35 -2.55 -0.70
CA TYR A 96 0.15 -3.92 -0.67
C TYR A 96 0.07 -4.55 0.73
N VAL A 97 0.41 -3.77 1.76
CA VAL A 97 0.25 -4.17 3.17
C VAL A 97 -1.20 -4.45 3.54
N LEU A 98 -2.14 -3.62 3.05
CA LEU A 98 -3.57 -3.83 3.23
C LEU A 98 -4.04 -5.17 2.64
N MET A 99 -3.54 -5.52 1.46
CA MET A 99 -3.85 -6.80 0.79
C MET A 99 -3.30 -8.00 1.55
N LEU A 100 -2.06 -7.91 2.05
CA LEU A 100 -1.36 -9.01 2.74
C LEU A 100 -1.67 -9.12 4.23
N ASP A 101 -2.51 -8.27 4.76
CA ASP A 101 -2.92 -8.31 6.16
C ASP A 101 -1.75 -8.19 7.15
N ARG A 102 -0.73 -7.40 6.80
CA ARG A 102 0.43 -7.20 7.67
C ARG A 102 0.06 -6.43 8.93
N LYS A 103 0.60 -6.88 10.06
CA LYS A 103 0.52 -6.22 11.37
C LYS A 103 1.89 -5.73 11.84
N TRP A 104 1.88 -4.71 12.68
CA TRP A 104 3.02 -4.21 13.45
C TRP A 104 2.74 -4.38 14.94
N THR A 105 3.79 -4.54 15.74
CA THR A 105 3.67 -4.26 17.17
C THR A 105 3.39 -2.78 17.37
N ALA A 106 2.74 -2.40 18.47
CA ALA A 106 2.47 -0.99 18.76
C ALA A 106 3.75 -0.13 18.79
N GLU A 107 4.86 -0.69 19.30
CA GLU A 107 6.17 -0.02 19.28
C GLU A 107 6.68 0.24 17.85
N ALA A 108 6.65 -0.78 16.99
CA ALA A 108 7.10 -0.66 15.61
C ALA A 108 6.20 0.30 14.81
N TRP A 109 4.89 0.26 15.06
CA TRP A 109 3.94 1.16 14.44
C TRP A 109 4.19 2.63 14.84
N LYS A 110 4.36 2.89 16.15
CA LYS A 110 4.69 4.23 16.66
C LYS A 110 6.04 4.73 16.11
N ALA A 111 7.04 3.85 16.03
CA ALA A 111 8.35 4.22 15.48
C ALA A 111 8.28 4.62 14.01
N LEU A 112 7.43 3.98 13.21
CA LEU A 112 7.25 4.29 11.79
C LEU A 112 6.28 5.46 11.58
N PHE A 113 5.07 5.38 12.15
CA PHE A 113 3.95 6.26 11.80
C PHE A 113 3.81 7.50 12.69
N VAL A 114 4.38 7.49 13.90
CA VAL A 114 4.35 8.66 14.76
C VAL A 114 5.63 9.48 14.63
N LYS A 115 6.79 8.81 14.56
CA LYS A 115 8.09 9.50 14.58
C LYS A 115 8.60 9.95 13.21
N ASN A 116 8.21 9.29 12.13
CA ASN A 116 8.61 9.72 10.79
C ASN A 116 7.61 10.74 10.23
N PRO A 117 8.03 11.97 9.88
CA PRO A 117 7.12 13.05 9.44
C PRO A 117 6.25 12.67 8.24
N LEU A 118 6.83 12.01 7.24
CA LEU A 118 6.09 11.60 6.05
C LEU A 118 5.06 10.51 6.37
N MET A 119 5.46 9.51 7.15
CA MET A 119 4.56 8.41 7.53
C MET A 119 3.48 8.86 8.52
N HIS A 120 3.73 9.88 9.31
CA HIS A 120 2.73 10.54 10.16
C HIS A 120 1.55 11.07 9.34
N CYS A 121 1.81 11.74 8.23
CA CYS A 121 0.76 12.20 7.32
C CYS A 121 -0.06 11.03 6.74
N PHE A 122 0.58 9.92 6.41
CA PHE A 122 -0.14 8.70 6.01
C PHE A 122 -1.01 8.16 7.14
N ALA A 123 -0.48 8.14 8.37
CA ALA A 123 -1.19 7.57 9.52
C ALA A 123 -2.49 8.33 9.84
N ILE A 124 -2.47 9.66 9.77
CA ILE A 124 -3.65 10.52 10.00
C ILE A 124 -4.77 10.24 8.99
N GLY A 125 -4.41 9.97 7.73
CA GLY A 125 -5.38 9.75 6.65
C GLY A 125 -5.96 8.35 6.56
N LEU A 126 -5.53 7.40 7.42
CA LEU A 126 -5.90 5.99 7.33
C LEU A 126 -6.63 5.51 8.58
N ILE A 127 -7.48 4.51 8.40
CA ILE A 127 -8.15 3.81 9.50
C ILE A 127 -7.33 2.57 9.86
N TRP A 128 -6.99 2.49 11.13
CA TRP A 128 -6.19 1.45 11.74
C TRP A 128 -7.04 0.52 12.59
N GLY A 129 -6.56 -0.68 12.82
CA GLY A 129 -7.20 -1.67 13.66
C GLY A 129 -6.27 -2.24 14.70
N ILE A 130 -6.83 -2.55 15.86
CA ILE A 130 -6.21 -3.37 16.91
C ILE A 130 -6.65 -4.80 16.66
N TYR A 131 -5.69 -5.71 16.60
CA TYR A 131 -5.92 -7.13 16.28
C TYR A 131 -5.49 -8.03 17.42
N GLU A 132 -6.32 -9.02 17.72
CA GLU A 132 -6.01 -10.12 18.64
C GLU A 132 -6.30 -11.46 17.97
N ASN A 133 -5.36 -12.37 17.98
CA ASN A 133 -5.48 -13.69 17.34
C ASN A 133 -5.93 -13.59 15.86
N GLY A 134 -5.42 -12.58 15.14
CA GLY A 134 -5.75 -12.34 13.74
C GLY A 134 -7.12 -11.69 13.47
N CYS A 135 -7.93 -11.43 14.51
CA CYS A 135 -9.25 -10.81 14.38
C CYS A 135 -9.21 -9.33 14.78
N LEU A 136 -9.90 -8.49 14.00
CA LEU A 136 -10.11 -7.08 14.33
C LEU A 136 -10.94 -6.99 15.62
N LYS A 137 -10.45 -6.26 16.62
CA LYS A 137 -11.13 -6.00 17.89
C LYS A 137 -11.80 -4.64 17.90
N THR A 138 -11.07 -3.63 17.48
CA THR A 138 -11.57 -2.27 17.33
C THR A 138 -10.80 -1.57 16.23
N SER A 139 -11.46 -0.65 15.55
CA SER A 139 -10.83 0.25 14.59
C SER A 139 -10.62 1.63 15.19
N PHE A 140 -9.60 2.34 14.75
CA PHE A 140 -9.25 3.64 15.27
C PHE A 140 -8.64 4.55 14.21
N ARG A 141 -8.66 5.84 14.47
CA ARG A 141 -7.94 6.88 13.74
C ARG A 141 -6.87 7.50 14.62
N TYR A 142 -5.73 7.79 14.04
CA TYR A 142 -4.65 8.56 14.63
C TYR A 142 -4.84 10.04 14.27
N LEU A 143 -4.79 10.91 15.26
CA LEU A 143 -4.99 12.34 15.11
C LEU A 143 -3.66 13.09 15.05
N ASP A 144 -3.66 14.31 14.53
CA ASP A 144 -2.48 15.16 14.39
C ASP A 144 -1.93 15.66 15.73
N ASP A 145 -2.75 15.68 16.78
CA ASP A 145 -2.34 15.98 18.17
C ASP A 145 -1.68 14.80 18.90
N GLY A 146 -1.64 13.62 18.25
CA GLY A 146 -1.04 12.42 18.80
C GLY A 146 -2.00 11.49 19.53
N SER A 147 -3.28 11.84 19.64
CA SER A 147 -4.32 11.01 20.27
C SER A 147 -4.90 9.98 19.29
N PHE A 148 -5.71 9.06 19.80
CA PHE A 148 -6.38 8.02 19.05
C PHE A 148 -7.86 7.98 19.40
N THR A 149 -8.72 7.89 18.40
CA THR A 149 -10.16 7.83 18.59
C THR A 149 -10.79 6.66 17.82
N ASN A 150 -11.91 6.16 18.32
CA ASN A 150 -12.76 5.22 17.58
C ASN A 150 -13.72 5.97 16.64
N SER A 151 -14.64 5.25 15.98
CA SER A 151 -15.63 5.85 15.07
C SER A 151 -16.67 6.74 15.75
N ASP A 152 -16.79 6.67 17.06
CA ASP A 152 -17.72 7.46 17.87
C ASP A 152 -17.02 8.66 18.55
N ASP A 153 -15.77 8.98 18.13
CA ASP A 153 -14.91 10.01 18.71
C ASP A 153 -14.49 9.77 20.18
N ASP A 154 -14.68 8.55 20.69
CA ASP A 154 -14.16 8.19 22.00
C ASP A 154 -12.65 7.96 21.95
N GLU A 155 -11.93 8.50 22.92
CA GLU A 155 -10.49 8.30 23.04
C GLU A 155 -10.16 6.84 23.37
N ILE A 156 -9.13 6.32 22.72
CA ILE A 156 -8.59 4.98 22.97
C ILE A 156 -7.11 5.03 23.32
N GLU A 157 -6.64 4.06 24.10
CA GLU A 157 -5.24 3.91 24.45
C GLU A 157 -4.63 2.69 23.74
N LEU A 158 -3.42 2.86 23.22
CA LEU A 158 -2.65 1.76 22.63
C LEU A 158 -1.66 1.17 23.64
N SER A 159 -1.86 -0.08 24.02
CA SER A 159 -0.88 -0.83 24.83
C SER A 159 0.22 -1.45 23.96
N GLU A 160 1.40 -1.69 24.53
CA GLU A 160 2.57 -2.20 23.83
C GLU A 160 2.41 -3.62 23.25
N VAL A 161 1.52 -4.42 23.84
CA VAL A 161 1.27 -5.80 23.42
C VAL A 161 0.30 -5.93 22.24
N MET A 162 -0.29 -4.81 21.80
CA MET A 162 -1.27 -4.82 20.71
C MET A 162 -0.60 -5.00 19.35
N GLN A 163 -1.31 -5.70 18.46
CA GLN A 163 -1.01 -5.78 17.03
C GLN A 163 -1.83 -4.76 16.29
N ILE A 164 -1.19 -3.90 15.51
CA ILE A 164 -1.83 -2.83 14.74
C ILE A 164 -1.69 -3.13 13.25
N GLY A 165 -2.78 -2.98 12.50
CA GLY A 165 -2.79 -3.14 11.05
C GLY A 165 -3.74 -2.16 10.37
N LEU A 166 -3.66 -2.07 9.05
CA LEU A 166 -4.65 -1.34 8.27
C LEU A 166 -5.98 -2.10 8.27
N VAL A 167 -7.08 -1.41 8.53
CA VAL A 167 -8.41 -2.00 8.45
C VAL A 167 -8.79 -2.18 6.99
N HIS A 168 -9.22 -3.41 6.64
CA HIS A 168 -9.82 -3.67 5.34
C HIS A 168 -11.35 -3.56 5.43
N PRO A 169 -12.06 -2.98 4.44
CA PRO A 169 -13.53 -2.84 4.51
C PRO A 169 -14.30 -4.15 4.71
N LEU A 170 -13.71 -5.30 4.37
CA LEU A 170 -14.29 -6.61 4.65
C LEU A 170 -14.48 -6.93 6.14
N GLU A 171 -13.73 -6.27 7.00
CA GLU A 171 -13.70 -6.52 8.45
C GLU A 171 -14.66 -5.63 9.22
N LEU A 172 -15.17 -4.59 8.56
CA LEU A 172 -16.14 -3.66 9.14
C LEU A 172 -17.57 -4.12 8.82
N THR A 173 -18.46 -3.90 9.76
CA THR A 173 -19.89 -3.89 9.46
C THR A 173 -20.23 -2.66 8.60
N GLU A 174 -21.36 -2.69 7.90
CA GLU A 174 -21.79 -1.53 7.11
C GLU A 174 -21.95 -0.28 8.01
N HIS A 175 -22.47 -0.44 9.23
CA HIS A 175 -22.61 0.66 10.18
C HIS A 175 -21.25 1.27 10.57
N GLU A 176 -20.26 0.45 10.93
CA GLU A 176 -18.91 0.95 11.28
C GLU A 176 -18.25 1.64 10.08
N LYS A 177 -18.44 1.09 8.89
CA LYS A 177 -17.92 1.69 7.67
C LYS A 177 -18.56 3.05 7.36
N GLU A 178 -19.87 3.16 7.53
CA GLU A 178 -20.62 4.42 7.38
C GLU A 178 -20.15 5.45 8.40
N ALA A 179 -20.02 5.07 9.68
CA ALA A 179 -19.54 5.96 10.73
C ALA A 179 -18.12 6.50 10.43
N TRP A 180 -17.22 5.64 9.97
CA TRP A 180 -15.90 6.09 9.53
C TRP A 180 -15.93 7.02 8.33
N LEU A 181 -16.79 6.76 7.34
CA LEU A 181 -16.91 7.63 6.15
C LEU A 181 -17.47 9.00 6.52
N GLU A 182 -18.44 9.04 7.44
CA GLU A 182 -19.01 10.28 7.97
C GLU A 182 -17.94 11.08 8.74
N GLN A 183 -17.20 10.43 9.65
CA GLN A 183 -16.13 11.07 10.41
C GLN A 183 -15.00 11.63 9.50
N LEU A 184 -14.60 10.88 8.45
CA LEU A 184 -13.61 11.37 7.48
C LEU A 184 -14.12 12.59 6.69
N ASP A 185 -15.41 12.65 6.39
CA ASP A 185 -16.04 13.78 5.70
C ASP A 185 -16.15 15.00 6.62
N ASP A 186 -16.63 14.82 7.85
CA ASP A 186 -16.76 15.87 8.86
C ASP A 186 -15.43 16.56 9.20
N TYR A 187 -14.36 15.79 9.27
CA TYR A 187 -13.00 16.30 9.51
C TYR A 187 -12.23 16.66 8.23
N GLU A 188 -12.89 16.65 7.06
CA GLU A 188 -12.28 16.95 5.74
C GLU A 188 -11.00 16.13 5.46
N ILE A 189 -10.96 14.86 5.88
CA ILE A 189 -9.81 13.99 5.73
C ILE A 189 -9.85 13.28 4.38
N ILE A 190 -8.82 13.52 3.58
CA ILE A 190 -8.61 12.85 2.30
C ILE A 190 -7.68 11.65 2.52
N GLN A 191 -8.19 10.46 2.29
CA GLN A 191 -7.38 9.24 2.39
C GLN A 191 -6.29 9.24 1.32
N PRO A 192 -5.04 8.85 1.65
CA PRO A 192 -3.91 8.83 0.70
C PRO A 192 -4.13 7.82 -0.44
N PHE A 193 -4.96 6.82 -0.22
CA PHE A 193 -5.48 5.89 -1.23
C PHE A 193 -6.89 5.44 -0.82
N ASP A 194 -7.62 4.87 -1.74
CA ASP A 194 -8.99 4.40 -1.50
C ASP A 194 -9.01 3.17 -0.58
N GLN A 195 -9.04 3.40 0.73
CA GLN A 195 -9.10 2.35 1.74
C GLN A 195 -10.55 1.90 2.01
N LEU A 196 -11.43 2.82 2.43
CA LEU A 196 -12.79 2.46 2.87
C LEU A 196 -13.79 2.38 1.71
N LYS A 197 -13.62 3.18 0.66
CA LYS A 197 -14.52 3.22 -0.52
C LYS A 197 -14.20 2.14 -1.55
N ARG A 198 -13.12 1.34 -1.34
CA ARG A 198 -12.78 0.29 -2.29
C ARG A 198 -13.83 -0.81 -2.33
N LYS A 199 -14.10 -1.29 -3.54
CA LYS A 199 -15.03 -2.42 -3.74
C LYS A 199 -14.44 -3.68 -3.13
N VAL A 200 -15.27 -4.43 -2.43
CA VAL A 200 -14.92 -5.72 -1.84
C VAL A 200 -15.60 -6.86 -2.58
N TYR A 201 -14.89 -7.97 -2.67
CA TYR A 201 -15.37 -9.19 -3.30
C TYR A 201 -15.21 -10.35 -2.33
N LYS A 202 -16.29 -11.12 -2.15
CA LYS A 202 -16.33 -12.27 -1.26
C LYS A 202 -16.54 -13.54 -2.09
N VAL A 203 -15.96 -14.64 -1.64
CA VAL A 203 -16.26 -15.96 -2.21
C VAL A 203 -17.70 -16.32 -1.88
N ALA A 204 -18.48 -16.67 -2.89
CA ALA A 204 -19.86 -17.13 -2.67
C ALA A 204 -19.87 -18.47 -1.92
N GLU A 205 -20.86 -18.69 -1.08
CA GLU A 205 -20.95 -19.93 -0.27
C GLU A 205 -20.88 -21.21 -1.14
N ILE A 206 -21.53 -21.19 -2.31
CA ILE A 206 -21.53 -22.30 -3.25
C ILE A 206 -20.15 -22.59 -3.87
N ASP A 207 -19.26 -21.60 -3.87
CA ASP A 207 -17.93 -21.70 -4.50
C ASP A 207 -16.81 -22.00 -3.50
N LYS A 208 -17.07 -21.96 -2.20
CA LYS A 208 -16.05 -22.15 -1.16
C LYS A 208 -15.26 -23.46 -1.29
N ASN A 209 -15.88 -24.52 -1.76
CA ASN A 209 -15.23 -25.82 -1.95
C ASN A 209 -14.57 -26.00 -3.33
N LYS A 210 -14.74 -25.05 -4.25
CA LYS A 210 -14.04 -25.03 -5.54
C LYS A 210 -12.61 -24.59 -5.35
N THR A 211 -11.72 -25.05 -6.23
CA THR A 211 -10.32 -24.61 -6.29
C THR A 211 -10.08 -23.57 -7.39
N ALA A 212 -11.04 -23.38 -8.29
CA ALA A 212 -10.99 -22.42 -9.38
C ALA A 212 -12.05 -21.33 -9.22
N CYS A 213 -11.65 -20.08 -9.37
CA CYS A 213 -12.56 -18.94 -9.47
C CYS A 213 -12.87 -18.68 -10.94
N GLU A 214 -14.13 -18.87 -11.33
CA GLU A 214 -14.62 -18.73 -12.69
C GLU A 214 -15.21 -17.34 -13.01
N LEU A 215 -14.99 -16.35 -12.15
CA LEU A 215 -15.59 -15.01 -12.25
C LEU A 215 -15.25 -14.27 -13.56
N PHE A 216 -14.10 -14.61 -14.16
CA PHE A 216 -13.61 -14.00 -15.40
C PHE A 216 -13.68 -14.94 -16.61
N LYS A 217 -14.16 -16.17 -16.41
CA LYS A 217 -14.20 -17.20 -17.43
C LYS A 217 -14.97 -16.74 -18.67
N ASN A 218 -14.44 -17.07 -19.85
CA ASN A 218 -14.97 -16.71 -21.16
C ASN A 218 -14.97 -15.21 -21.47
N THR A 219 -14.22 -14.38 -20.71
CA THR A 219 -14.01 -12.97 -21.09
C THR A 219 -13.00 -12.92 -22.23
N GLU A 220 -13.37 -12.29 -23.33
CA GLU A 220 -12.49 -12.03 -24.46
C GLU A 220 -11.81 -10.67 -24.34
N ILE A 221 -10.52 -10.61 -24.61
CA ILE A 221 -9.70 -9.40 -24.55
C ILE A 221 -8.52 -9.55 -25.49
N THR A 222 -8.04 -8.45 -26.13
CA THR A 222 -6.85 -8.55 -26.95
C THR A 222 -5.62 -8.90 -26.11
N ASN A 223 -4.76 -9.79 -26.64
CA ASN A 223 -3.54 -10.25 -25.98
C ASN A 223 -2.65 -9.08 -25.54
N THR A 224 -2.46 -8.06 -26.38
CA THR A 224 -1.66 -6.87 -26.07
C THR A 224 -2.23 -6.08 -24.91
N THR A 225 -3.55 -5.92 -24.84
CA THR A 225 -4.21 -5.24 -23.73
C THR A 225 -4.05 -6.03 -22.44
N LEU A 226 -4.31 -7.34 -22.46
CA LEU A 226 -4.16 -8.20 -21.30
C LEU A 226 -2.72 -8.17 -20.77
N VAL A 227 -1.74 -8.42 -21.64
CA VAL A 227 -0.32 -8.41 -21.26
C VAL A 227 0.11 -7.09 -20.63
N ASN A 228 -0.26 -5.95 -21.24
CA ASN A 228 0.12 -4.63 -20.74
C ASN A 228 -0.52 -4.34 -19.38
N ARG A 229 -1.81 -4.62 -19.21
CA ARG A 229 -2.52 -4.35 -17.95
C ARG A 229 -2.07 -5.27 -16.83
N MET A 230 -1.87 -6.56 -17.10
CA MET A 230 -1.39 -7.53 -16.10
C MET A 230 0.04 -7.19 -15.65
N THR A 231 0.94 -6.88 -16.59
CA THR A 231 2.31 -6.47 -16.25
C THR A 231 2.33 -5.18 -15.42
N LYS A 232 1.50 -4.18 -15.80
CA LYS A 232 1.36 -2.94 -15.02
C LYS A 232 0.80 -3.18 -13.62
N ALA A 233 -0.07 -4.17 -13.46
CA ALA A 233 -0.62 -4.57 -12.16
C ALA A 233 0.33 -5.44 -11.32
N GLY A 234 1.56 -5.71 -11.80
CA GLY A 234 2.57 -6.47 -11.07
C GLY A 234 2.50 -7.98 -11.26
N TRP A 235 1.72 -8.46 -12.24
CA TRP A 235 1.71 -9.85 -12.62
C TRP A 235 2.83 -10.14 -13.63
N TYR A 236 3.41 -11.32 -13.56
CA TYR A 236 4.41 -11.77 -14.52
C TYR A 236 3.89 -12.92 -15.37
N LYS A 237 4.43 -13.04 -16.57
CA LYS A 237 4.11 -14.11 -17.50
C LYS A 237 4.61 -15.43 -16.94
N GLY A 238 3.81 -16.48 -17.08
CA GLY A 238 4.21 -17.84 -16.77
C GLY A 238 5.34 -18.34 -17.67
N GLN A 239 5.73 -19.57 -17.45
CA GLN A 239 6.80 -20.19 -18.22
C GLN A 239 6.37 -20.39 -19.68
N ALA A 240 7.27 -20.02 -20.61
CA ALA A 240 7.05 -20.28 -22.02
C ALA A 240 7.02 -21.79 -22.30
N GLN A 241 6.00 -22.23 -23.03
CA GLN A 241 5.76 -23.58 -23.49
C GLN A 241 5.61 -23.56 -25.04
N ASP A 242 5.48 -24.69 -25.66
CA ASP A 242 5.07 -24.86 -27.06
C ASP A 242 5.44 -23.70 -28.02
N ALA A 243 6.70 -23.70 -28.50
CA ALA A 243 7.22 -22.70 -29.43
C ALA A 243 7.20 -21.25 -28.92
N GLY A 244 7.16 -21.02 -27.61
CA GLY A 244 7.25 -19.70 -26.99
C GLY A 244 5.90 -19.08 -26.60
N PHE A 245 4.86 -19.86 -26.53
CA PHE A 245 3.58 -19.44 -25.96
C PHE A 245 3.59 -19.55 -24.44
N PHE A 246 2.82 -18.68 -23.76
CA PHE A 246 2.52 -18.79 -22.34
C PHE A 246 1.00 -18.69 -22.13
N TYR A 247 0.50 -19.33 -21.06
CA TYR A 247 -0.92 -19.57 -20.83
C TYR A 247 -1.41 -19.07 -19.47
N GLU A 248 -0.53 -18.47 -18.69
CA GLU A 248 -0.89 -17.95 -17.36
C GLU A 248 -0.13 -16.68 -17.00
N PHE A 249 -0.78 -15.83 -16.21
CA PHE A 249 -0.16 -14.77 -15.44
C PHE A 249 -0.10 -15.19 -13.97
N ILE A 250 1.05 -14.95 -13.35
CA ILE A 250 1.31 -15.35 -11.97
C ILE A 250 1.64 -14.09 -11.15
N ARG A 251 1.16 -14.10 -9.92
CA ARG A 251 1.52 -13.12 -8.92
C ARG A 251 1.93 -13.83 -7.63
N ASN A 252 3.15 -13.62 -7.18
CA ASN A 252 3.66 -14.14 -5.92
C ASN A 252 3.78 -13.00 -4.91
N ASP A 253 2.92 -13.01 -3.91
CA ASP A 253 2.88 -12.01 -2.86
C ASP A 253 3.40 -12.61 -1.55
N ILE A 254 4.72 -12.46 -1.34
CA ILE A 254 5.42 -13.01 -0.18
C ILE A 254 5.51 -11.92 0.89
N SER A 255 4.91 -12.19 2.05
CA SER A 255 4.94 -11.29 3.21
C SER A 255 6.12 -11.54 4.15
N GLY A 256 6.70 -12.73 4.14
CA GLY A 256 7.79 -13.12 5.02
C GLY A 256 8.23 -14.57 4.86
N LYS A 257 8.94 -15.04 5.87
CA LYS A 257 9.34 -16.45 6.00
C LYS A 257 9.11 -16.92 7.42
N GLU A 258 8.66 -18.15 7.57
CA GLU A 258 8.54 -18.82 8.86
C GLU A 258 9.16 -20.22 8.80
N LYS A 259 9.34 -20.84 9.96
CA LYS A 259 9.74 -22.25 10.02
C LYS A 259 8.50 -23.12 10.05
N ASP A 260 8.45 -24.09 9.14
CA ASP A 260 7.46 -25.16 9.20
C ASP A 260 7.70 -26.09 10.41
N PRO A 261 6.80 -27.03 10.70
CA PRO A 261 6.95 -27.99 11.80
C PRO A 261 8.25 -28.80 11.76
N ASP A 262 8.84 -28.97 10.58
CA ASP A 262 10.09 -29.68 10.36
C ASP A 262 11.33 -28.75 10.49
N GLY A 263 11.10 -27.46 10.79
CA GLY A 263 12.15 -26.45 10.98
C GLY A 263 12.70 -25.86 9.68
N LYS A 264 12.13 -26.18 8.51
CA LYS A 264 12.50 -25.62 7.22
C LYS A 264 11.89 -24.23 7.04
N LEU A 265 12.66 -23.28 6.50
CA LEU A 265 12.16 -21.96 6.15
C LEU A 265 11.25 -22.06 4.91
N VAL A 266 9.99 -21.67 5.09
CA VAL A 266 8.98 -21.57 4.03
C VAL A 266 8.52 -20.12 3.86
N ASN A 267 8.09 -19.75 2.66
CA ASN A 267 7.57 -18.43 2.39
C ASN A 267 6.13 -18.30 2.91
N ILE A 268 5.86 -17.20 3.62
CA ILE A 268 4.51 -16.80 4.02
C ILE A 268 3.95 -15.87 2.95
N GLY A 269 2.71 -16.06 2.56
CA GLY A 269 2.04 -15.25 1.56
C GLY A 269 1.08 -16.06 0.71
N MET A 270 0.80 -15.53 -0.47
CA MET A 270 -0.14 -16.14 -1.41
C MET A 270 0.40 -16.03 -2.84
N THR A 271 0.06 -17.00 -3.65
CA THR A 271 0.25 -16.97 -5.10
C THR A 271 -1.13 -16.99 -5.76
N ALA A 272 -1.34 -16.06 -6.70
CA ALA A 272 -2.49 -16.07 -7.59
C ALA A 272 -2.02 -16.40 -9.02
N GLU A 273 -2.79 -17.20 -9.74
CA GLU A 273 -2.53 -17.60 -11.10
C GLU A 273 -3.79 -17.45 -11.96
N LEU A 274 -3.72 -16.61 -12.99
CA LEU A 274 -4.79 -16.41 -13.96
C LEU A 274 -4.45 -17.17 -15.24
N LYS A 275 -5.24 -18.15 -15.61
CA LYS A 275 -5.12 -18.89 -16.87
C LYS A 275 -5.92 -18.22 -17.98
N PHE A 276 -5.41 -18.34 -19.19
CA PHE A 276 -6.05 -17.85 -20.41
C PHE A 276 -5.65 -18.74 -21.62
N SER A 277 -6.27 -18.54 -22.77
CA SER A 277 -6.07 -19.36 -23.99
C SER A 277 -4.65 -19.30 -24.58
N GLY A 278 -3.81 -18.39 -24.06
CA GLY A 278 -2.39 -18.30 -24.41
C GLY A 278 -2.07 -17.26 -25.47
N THR A 279 -0.82 -16.78 -25.47
CA THR A 279 -0.25 -15.94 -26.52
C THR A 279 1.28 -16.06 -26.54
N TYR A 280 1.91 -15.62 -27.61
CA TYR A 280 3.37 -15.68 -27.77
C TYR A 280 4.09 -14.71 -26.81
N ILE A 281 5.16 -15.17 -26.16
CA ILE A 281 5.85 -14.42 -25.09
C ILE A 281 6.65 -13.21 -25.60
N GLY A 282 7.02 -13.19 -26.85
CA GLY A 282 7.88 -12.16 -27.46
C GLY A 282 7.10 -11.09 -28.21
N TYR A 283 6.97 -11.25 -29.52
CA TYR A 283 6.22 -10.34 -30.38
C TYR A 283 4.76 -10.80 -30.49
N TYR A 284 3.82 -9.88 -30.39
CA TYR A 284 2.39 -10.18 -30.45
C TYR A 284 1.78 -9.71 -31.77
N GLU A 285 1.27 -10.64 -32.54
CA GLU A 285 0.18 -10.31 -33.46
C GLU A 285 -1.06 -10.03 -32.62
N ILE A 286 -1.81 -8.97 -32.97
CA ILE A 286 -3.00 -8.59 -32.20
C ILE A 286 -4.09 -9.63 -32.47
N GLU A 287 -4.45 -10.37 -31.45
CA GLU A 287 -5.47 -11.41 -31.46
C GLU A 287 -6.28 -11.36 -30.16
N ASP A 288 -7.50 -11.87 -30.19
CA ASP A 288 -8.31 -12.03 -29.00
C ASP A 288 -7.91 -13.31 -28.28
N VAL A 289 -7.76 -13.20 -26.98
CA VAL A 289 -7.51 -14.30 -26.06
C VAL A 289 -8.67 -14.41 -25.09
N THR A 290 -8.96 -15.62 -24.63
CA THR A 290 -10.05 -15.90 -23.69
C THR A 290 -9.48 -16.15 -22.31
N VAL A 291 -9.97 -15.41 -21.31
CA VAL A 291 -9.66 -15.67 -19.92
C VAL A 291 -10.37 -16.93 -19.47
N GLU A 292 -9.67 -17.77 -18.74
CA GLU A 292 -10.17 -19.06 -18.25
C GLU A 292 -10.47 -18.97 -16.75
N GLU A 293 -9.56 -19.35 -15.90
CA GLU A 293 -9.78 -19.55 -14.48
C GLU A 293 -8.68 -18.88 -13.65
N LEU A 294 -9.07 -18.42 -12.45
CA LEU A 294 -8.15 -17.87 -11.45
C LEU A 294 -7.98 -18.89 -10.32
N TYR A 295 -6.72 -19.19 -9.99
CA TYR A 295 -6.33 -20.12 -8.92
C TYR A 295 -5.52 -19.40 -7.84
N PHE A 296 -5.55 -19.99 -6.64
CA PHE A 296 -4.78 -19.54 -5.49
C PHE A 296 -4.04 -20.71 -4.86
N ARG A 297 -2.80 -20.47 -4.41
CA ARG A 297 -1.98 -21.47 -3.70
C ARG A 297 -1.01 -20.83 -2.73
N LEU A 298 -0.43 -21.61 -1.85
CA LEU A 298 0.70 -21.16 -1.04
C LEU A 298 1.94 -20.93 -1.93
N PRO A 299 2.86 -20.02 -1.57
CA PRO A 299 3.99 -19.67 -2.43
C PRO A 299 4.91 -20.84 -2.80
N ASP A 300 5.09 -21.78 -1.87
CA ASP A 300 5.97 -22.94 -2.06
C ASP A 300 5.22 -24.23 -2.45
N ALA A 301 3.91 -24.13 -2.71
CA ALA A 301 3.10 -25.27 -3.10
C ALA A 301 3.43 -25.74 -4.54
N ALA A 302 3.20 -27.01 -4.81
CA ALA A 302 3.32 -27.57 -6.15
C ALA A 302 2.36 -26.90 -7.13
N TYR A 303 2.69 -26.91 -8.42
CA TYR A 303 1.96 -26.21 -9.48
C TYR A 303 0.43 -26.45 -9.50
N ASN A 304 0.00 -27.66 -9.18
CA ASN A 304 -1.44 -28.01 -9.17
C ASN A 304 -2.04 -28.11 -7.76
N ASP A 305 -1.31 -27.71 -6.73
CA ASP A 305 -1.80 -27.76 -5.35
C ASP A 305 -2.57 -26.48 -5.01
N ASN A 306 -3.72 -26.35 -5.68
CA ASN A 306 -4.56 -25.16 -5.55
C ASN A 306 -5.44 -25.25 -4.30
N MET A 307 -5.52 -24.14 -3.57
CA MET A 307 -6.37 -23.98 -2.40
C MET A 307 -7.86 -23.98 -2.78
N LYS A 308 -8.71 -24.43 -1.88
CA LYS A 308 -10.13 -24.14 -1.98
C LYS A 308 -10.34 -22.62 -1.80
N LEU A 309 -11.27 -22.06 -2.55
CA LEU A 309 -11.55 -20.61 -2.49
C LEU A 309 -11.97 -20.17 -1.09
N GLY A 310 -12.64 -21.02 -0.31
CA GLY A 310 -13.02 -20.75 1.07
C GLY A 310 -11.85 -20.69 2.05
N ASP A 311 -10.69 -21.24 1.69
CA ASP A 311 -9.46 -21.27 2.50
C ASP A 311 -8.51 -20.11 2.13
N VAL A 312 -8.78 -19.38 1.05
CA VAL A 312 -8.00 -18.22 0.63
C VAL A 312 -8.25 -17.07 1.60
N ASN A 313 -7.18 -16.36 2.00
CA ASN A 313 -7.34 -15.16 2.81
C ASN A 313 -8.34 -14.20 2.15
N PRO A 314 -9.44 -13.80 2.84
CA PRO A 314 -10.50 -13.00 2.23
C PRO A 314 -10.05 -11.64 1.69
N ARG A 315 -9.08 -10.99 2.34
CA ARG A 315 -8.50 -9.73 1.84
C ARG A 315 -7.77 -9.96 0.53
N TYR A 316 -6.91 -11.00 0.50
CA TYR A 316 -6.13 -11.32 -0.69
C TYR A 316 -7.03 -11.65 -1.88
N TYR A 317 -8.05 -12.49 -1.65
CA TYR A 317 -9.06 -12.78 -2.67
C TYR A 317 -9.73 -11.51 -3.20
N SER A 318 -10.22 -10.68 -2.30
CA SER A 318 -10.89 -9.42 -2.66
C SER A 318 -10.01 -8.49 -3.48
N GLU A 319 -8.76 -8.31 -3.07
CA GLU A 319 -7.82 -7.40 -3.73
C GLU A 319 -7.37 -7.93 -5.10
N VAL A 320 -7.13 -9.23 -5.22
CA VAL A 320 -6.83 -9.86 -6.51
C VAL A 320 -7.99 -9.71 -7.48
N VAL A 321 -9.22 -10.00 -7.03
CA VAL A 321 -10.42 -9.83 -7.87
C VAL A 321 -10.62 -8.35 -8.24
N LEU A 322 -10.41 -7.41 -7.30
CA LEU A 322 -10.50 -5.98 -7.59
C LEU A 322 -9.49 -5.54 -8.67
N GLN A 323 -8.26 -6.04 -8.62
CA GLN A 323 -7.25 -5.76 -9.64
C GLN A 323 -7.64 -6.33 -10.99
N LEU A 324 -8.09 -7.58 -11.04
CA LEU A 324 -8.50 -8.22 -12.28
C LEU A 324 -9.72 -7.54 -12.91
N LYS A 325 -10.69 -7.08 -12.12
CA LYS A 325 -11.83 -6.25 -12.59
C LYS A 325 -11.40 -4.92 -13.22
N LYS A 326 -10.22 -4.40 -12.88
CA LYS A 326 -9.64 -3.20 -13.51
C LYS A 326 -8.77 -3.55 -14.73
N ALA A 327 -8.27 -4.78 -14.79
CA ALA A 327 -7.36 -5.24 -15.85
C ALA A 327 -8.10 -5.91 -17.01
N ILE A 328 -9.17 -6.59 -16.72
CA ILE A 328 -10.02 -7.33 -17.67
C ILE A 328 -11.37 -6.62 -17.81
#